data_d7532c1ba78119a19c469bcc7f74d65d
#
_entry.id   d7532c1ba78119a19c469bcc7f74d65d
#
_cell.length_a   1.000
_cell.length_b   1.000
_cell.length_c   1.000
_cell.angle_alpha   90.00
_cell.angle_beta   90.00
_cell.angle_gamma   90.00
#
_symmetry.space_group_name_H-M   'P 1'
#
loop_
_entity.id
_entity.type
_entity.pdbx_description
1 polymer ?
#
loop_
_entity_poly.entity_id
_entity_poly.type
_entity_poly.pdbx_seq_one_letter_code
_entity_poly.pdbx_strand_id
1 'polypeptide(L)'
;MKRKVLLQLQDVTRTFSQGGDEILALKKTNFEAKAGELIAIVGPSGSGKSTFLTIAGGLQTPTSGKVSINGKEITNMNNKQRSAVRFSNIGFILQASNLVPFLSVEKQLRLRDSVSRHRFNERSALALFEELGIQNLRKKFPGDLSGGERQRAAIAKVLYGNPKVVLADEPTASLDTQKAYEVVELLARETHGQNRTTIMVTHDERLVEKCDKVYEMRDGVLTPRK
;
A
#
# COMPACT_ATOMS: atom_id res chain seq x y z
N MET A 1 -5.98 3.03 -25.56
CA MET A 1 -6.01 1.66 -24.97
C MET A 1 -6.70 1.70 -23.62
N LYS A 2 -7.58 0.72 -23.29
CA LYS A 2 -8.17 0.65 -21.93
C LYS A 2 -7.09 0.25 -20.91
N ARG A 3 -6.91 1.04 -19.85
CA ARG A 3 -5.97 0.71 -18.75
C ARG A 3 -6.40 -0.59 -18.07
N LYS A 4 -5.44 -1.48 -17.76
CA LYS A 4 -5.70 -2.77 -17.11
C LYS A 4 -6.17 -2.55 -15.66
N VAL A 5 -7.21 -3.25 -15.22
CA VAL A 5 -7.62 -3.32 -13.82
C VAL A 5 -6.62 -4.17 -13.05
N LEU A 6 -6.03 -3.61 -11.99
CA LEU A 6 -5.03 -4.27 -11.15
C LEU A 6 -5.58 -4.70 -9.79
N LEU A 7 -6.59 -3.99 -9.29
CA LEU A 7 -7.32 -4.36 -8.08
C LEU A 7 -8.81 -4.16 -8.33
N GLN A 8 -9.61 -5.16 -7.93
CA GLN A 8 -11.07 -5.10 -8.04
C GLN A 8 -11.72 -5.72 -6.81
N LEU A 9 -12.70 -5.02 -6.26
CA LEU A 9 -13.62 -5.49 -5.24
C LEU A 9 -15.02 -5.50 -5.85
N GLN A 10 -15.75 -6.62 -5.72
CA GLN A 10 -17.12 -6.79 -6.24
C GLN A 10 -18.02 -7.22 -5.10
N ASP A 11 -18.98 -6.36 -4.74
CA ASP A 11 -19.99 -6.58 -3.70
C ASP A 11 -19.39 -7.02 -2.35
N VAL A 12 -18.20 -6.50 -2.02
CA VAL A 12 -17.43 -6.88 -0.84
C VAL A 12 -18.05 -6.29 0.41
N THR A 13 -18.25 -7.14 1.44
CA THR A 13 -18.66 -6.72 2.79
C THR A 13 -17.70 -7.27 3.84
N ARG A 14 -17.67 -6.63 5.02
CA ARG A 14 -16.98 -7.17 6.19
C ARG A 14 -17.71 -6.89 7.47
N THR A 15 -18.12 -7.95 8.16
CA THR A 15 -18.70 -7.93 9.51
C THR A 15 -17.73 -8.52 10.50
N PHE A 16 -17.61 -7.92 11.66
CA PHE A 16 -16.90 -8.45 12.84
C PHE A 16 -17.90 -8.75 13.94
N SER A 17 -17.71 -9.86 14.66
CA SER A 17 -18.46 -10.16 15.87
C SER A 17 -17.64 -9.71 17.08
N GLN A 18 -18.19 -8.85 17.91
CA GLN A 18 -17.58 -8.38 19.14
C GLN A 18 -18.62 -8.35 20.28
N GLY A 19 -18.40 -9.18 21.31
CA GLY A 19 -19.28 -9.20 22.50
C GLY A 19 -20.72 -9.63 22.24
N GLY A 20 -21.01 -10.34 21.14
CA GLY A 20 -22.36 -10.74 20.73
C GLY A 20 -23.00 -9.79 19.70
N ASP A 21 -22.45 -8.60 19.50
CA ASP A 21 -22.91 -7.66 18.48
C ASP A 21 -22.18 -7.87 17.16
N GLU A 22 -22.86 -7.60 16.05
CA GLU A 22 -22.30 -7.59 14.70
C GLU A 22 -22.00 -6.15 14.27
N ILE A 23 -20.71 -5.87 14.02
CA ILE A 23 -20.25 -4.58 13.50
C ILE A 23 -19.96 -4.72 12.02
N LEU A 24 -20.75 -4.07 11.17
CA LEU A 24 -20.55 -4.02 9.73
C LEU A 24 -19.48 -2.96 9.39
N ALA A 25 -18.21 -3.35 9.44
CA ALA A 25 -17.07 -2.46 9.24
C ALA A 25 -16.83 -2.05 7.78
N LEU A 26 -17.28 -2.87 6.83
CA LEU A 26 -17.30 -2.51 5.40
C LEU A 26 -18.64 -2.94 4.82
N LYS A 27 -19.43 -1.96 4.40
CA LYS A 27 -20.71 -2.17 3.70
C LYS A 27 -20.45 -2.53 2.25
N LYS A 28 -21.47 -3.01 1.54
CA LYS A 28 -21.37 -3.46 0.15
C LYS A 28 -20.54 -2.50 -0.70
N THR A 29 -19.33 -2.91 -1.03
CA THR A 29 -18.34 -2.07 -1.71
C THR A 29 -18.00 -2.65 -3.08
N ASN A 30 -18.10 -1.78 -4.10
CA ASN A 30 -17.58 -2.00 -5.43
C ASN A 30 -16.47 -0.99 -5.70
N PHE A 31 -15.28 -1.48 -6.11
CA PHE A 31 -14.12 -0.63 -6.32
C PHE A 31 -13.22 -1.21 -7.41
N GLU A 32 -12.68 -0.33 -8.26
CA GLU A 32 -11.69 -0.68 -9.26
C GLU A 32 -10.53 0.30 -9.26
N ALA A 33 -9.30 -0.24 -9.24
CA ALA A 33 -8.09 0.52 -9.46
C ALA A 33 -7.35 0.00 -10.71
N LYS A 34 -7.05 0.92 -11.62
CA LYS A 34 -6.40 0.63 -12.89
C LYS A 34 -4.93 0.99 -12.86
N ALA A 35 -4.16 0.36 -13.75
CA ALA A 35 -2.76 0.70 -13.94
C ALA A 35 -2.58 2.20 -14.24
N GLY A 36 -1.61 2.83 -13.57
CA GLY A 36 -1.33 4.26 -13.65
C GLY A 36 -2.34 5.13 -12.90
N GLU A 37 -3.03 4.61 -11.87
CA GLU A 37 -3.91 5.42 -11.02
C GLU A 37 -3.35 5.51 -9.60
N LEU A 38 -3.10 6.73 -9.12
CA LEU A 38 -2.91 7.06 -7.72
C LEU A 38 -4.26 7.46 -7.13
N ILE A 39 -4.75 6.69 -6.16
CA ILE A 39 -6.08 6.82 -5.58
C ILE A 39 -5.94 7.15 -4.09
N ALA A 40 -6.62 8.22 -3.63
CA ALA A 40 -6.75 8.52 -2.22
C ALA A 40 -8.07 8.00 -1.66
N ILE A 41 -8.04 7.48 -0.43
CA ILE A 41 -9.24 7.19 0.37
C ILE A 41 -9.13 8.02 1.64
N VAL A 42 -10.03 8.97 1.80
CA VAL A 42 -10.10 9.86 2.97
C VAL A 42 -11.29 9.50 3.85
N GLY A 43 -11.29 9.97 5.08
CA GLY A 43 -12.40 9.79 6.02
C GLY A 43 -11.97 9.76 7.47
N PRO A 44 -12.90 9.87 8.42
CA PRO A 44 -12.58 9.89 9.84
C PRO A 44 -11.97 8.59 10.36
N SER A 45 -11.35 8.63 11.55
CA SER A 45 -10.89 7.42 12.22
C SER A 45 -12.06 6.47 12.47
N GLY A 46 -11.83 5.17 12.36
CA GLY A 46 -12.88 4.14 12.55
C GLY A 46 -13.85 3.99 11.37
N SER A 47 -13.74 4.75 10.27
CA SER A 47 -14.67 4.66 9.14
C SER A 47 -14.57 3.39 8.29
N GLY A 48 -13.57 2.52 8.53
CA GLY A 48 -13.37 1.27 7.77
C GLY A 48 -12.20 1.27 6.79
N LYS A 49 -11.40 2.34 6.70
CA LYS A 49 -10.28 2.48 5.74
C LYS A 49 -9.23 1.37 5.85
N SER A 50 -8.75 1.08 7.06
CA SER A 50 -7.76 0.01 7.28
C SER A 50 -8.37 -1.38 7.03
N THR A 51 -9.67 -1.57 7.30
CA THR A 51 -10.41 -2.79 6.95
C THR A 51 -10.45 -2.96 5.42
N PHE A 52 -10.76 -1.89 4.69
CA PHE A 52 -10.72 -1.89 3.23
C PHE A 52 -9.32 -2.26 2.72
N LEU A 53 -8.24 -1.62 3.20
CA LEU A 53 -6.87 -1.90 2.78
C LEU A 53 -6.46 -3.35 3.05
N THR A 54 -6.79 -3.90 4.22
CA THR A 54 -6.43 -5.27 4.58
C THR A 54 -7.16 -6.31 3.75
N ILE A 55 -8.42 -6.06 3.38
CA ILE A 55 -9.19 -6.91 2.47
C ILE A 55 -8.67 -6.77 1.04
N ALA A 56 -8.48 -5.54 0.54
CA ALA A 56 -7.95 -5.24 -0.78
C ALA A 56 -6.58 -5.88 -1.01
N GLY A 57 -5.75 -5.92 0.03
CA GLY A 57 -4.44 -6.57 0.02
C GLY A 57 -4.45 -8.06 0.32
N GLY A 58 -5.61 -8.67 0.55
CA GLY A 58 -5.73 -10.10 0.84
C GLY A 58 -5.12 -10.54 2.17
N LEU A 59 -4.98 -9.62 3.13
CA LEU A 59 -4.60 -9.93 4.52
C LEU A 59 -5.81 -10.46 5.31
N GLN A 60 -6.99 -9.93 5.00
CA GLN A 60 -8.26 -10.40 5.54
C GLN A 60 -9.17 -10.95 4.42
N THR A 61 -9.97 -11.95 4.74
CA THR A 61 -11.01 -12.45 3.86
C THR A 61 -12.27 -11.61 4.06
N PRO A 62 -12.98 -11.18 3.01
CA PRO A 62 -14.26 -10.52 3.17
C PRO A 62 -15.31 -11.48 3.74
N THR A 63 -16.39 -10.97 4.32
CA THR A 63 -17.56 -11.76 4.73
C THR A 63 -18.35 -12.20 3.50
N SER A 64 -18.48 -11.34 2.50
CA SER A 64 -19.08 -11.66 1.20
C SER A 64 -18.39 -10.89 0.07
N GLY A 65 -18.72 -11.24 -1.18
CA GLY A 65 -18.17 -10.61 -2.37
C GLY A 65 -16.84 -11.21 -2.82
N LYS A 66 -16.22 -10.56 -3.81
CA LYS A 66 -15.00 -11.07 -4.47
C LYS A 66 -13.93 -10.00 -4.53
N VAL A 67 -12.68 -10.43 -4.30
CA VAL A 67 -11.48 -9.60 -4.46
C VAL A 67 -10.59 -10.21 -5.53
N SER A 68 -10.17 -9.39 -6.50
CA SER A 68 -9.25 -9.80 -7.56
C SER A 68 -8.03 -8.88 -7.61
N ILE A 69 -6.84 -9.47 -7.69
CA ILE A 69 -5.56 -8.79 -7.80
C ILE A 69 -4.88 -9.21 -9.10
N ASN A 70 -4.57 -8.23 -9.95
CA ASN A 70 -3.94 -8.44 -11.26
C ASN A 70 -4.66 -9.52 -12.10
N GLY A 71 -6.00 -9.54 -12.05
CA GLY A 71 -6.86 -10.49 -12.77
C GLY A 71 -7.02 -11.86 -12.11
N LYS A 72 -6.45 -12.09 -10.91
CA LYS A 72 -6.61 -13.32 -10.15
C LYS A 72 -7.57 -13.10 -8.97
N GLU A 73 -8.68 -13.82 -8.91
CA GLU A 73 -9.56 -13.83 -7.74
C GLU A 73 -8.85 -14.52 -6.58
N ILE A 74 -8.80 -13.83 -5.43
CA ILE A 74 -8.08 -14.31 -4.23
C ILE A 74 -9.00 -14.74 -3.08
N THR A 75 -10.29 -14.48 -3.20
CA THR A 75 -11.28 -14.69 -2.12
C THR A 75 -11.31 -16.12 -1.64
N ASN A 76 -11.35 -17.08 -2.57
CA ASN A 76 -11.45 -18.51 -2.28
C ASN A 76 -10.10 -19.24 -2.21
N MET A 77 -8.98 -18.51 -2.30
CA MET A 77 -7.65 -19.09 -2.21
C MET A 77 -7.34 -19.50 -0.77
N ASN A 78 -6.61 -20.62 -0.62
CA ASN A 78 -6.03 -20.97 0.67
C ASN A 78 -4.90 -19.99 1.06
N ASN A 79 -4.49 -20.00 2.33
CA ASN A 79 -3.50 -19.07 2.86
C ASN A 79 -2.16 -19.08 2.09
N LYS A 80 -1.70 -20.22 1.64
CA LYS A 80 -0.44 -20.35 0.87
C LYS A 80 -0.55 -19.69 -0.50
N GLN A 81 -1.62 -19.95 -1.22
CA GLN A 81 -1.89 -19.35 -2.54
C GLN A 81 -2.05 -17.83 -2.43
N ARG A 82 -2.85 -17.37 -1.46
CA ARG A 82 -3.07 -15.95 -1.21
C ARG A 82 -1.78 -15.22 -0.82
N SER A 83 -0.94 -15.83 0.01
CA SER A 83 0.38 -15.28 0.36
C SER A 83 1.31 -15.17 -0.84
N ALA A 84 1.30 -16.15 -1.75
CA ALA A 84 2.09 -16.08 -2.98
C ALA A 84 1.62 -14.95 -3.90
N VAL A 85 0.30 -14.74 -4.05
CA VAL A 85 -0.24 -13.63 -4.84
C VAL A 85 0.13 -12.28 -4.21
N ARG A 86 -0.01 -12.14 -2.88
CA ARG A 86 0.42 -10.91 -2.17
C ARG A 86 1.89 -10.61 -2.39
N PHE A 87 2.76 -11.58 -2.13
CA PHE A 87 4.20 -11.40 -2.24
C PHE A 87 4.62 -10.90 -3.62
N SER A 88 3.96 -11.40 -4.69
CA SER A 88 4.30 -11.08 -6.07
C SER A 88 3.66 -9.80 -6.60
N ASN A 89 2.53 -9.35 -6.01
CA ASN A 89 1.73 -8.27 -6.60
C ASN A 89 1.48 -7.09 -5.66
N ILE A 90 1.56 -7.28 -4.33
CA ILE A 90 1.18 -6.23 -3.36
C ILE A 90 2.41 -5.70 -2.64
N GLY A 91 2.47 -4.39 -2.51
CA GLY A 91 3.36 -3.69 -1.61
C GLY A 91 2.55 -2.96 -0.54
N PHE A 92 2.85 -3.20 0.74
CA PHE A 92 2.24 -2.46 1.84
C PHE A 92 3.21 -1.42 2.39
N ILE A 93 2.80 -0.16 2.37
CA ILE A 93 3.42 0.93 3.11
C ILE A 93 2.52 1.20 4.31
N LEU A 94 2.99 0.94 5.51
CA LEU A 94 2.22 1.07 6.73
C LEU A 94 2.67 2.31 7.50
N GLN A 95 1.80 2.82 8.36
CA GLN A 95 2.11 3.94 9.27
C GLN A 95 3.34 3.63 10.13
N ALA A 96 3.43 2.42 10.68
CA ALA A 96 4.68 1.91 11.26
C ALA A 96 5.56 1.37 10.13
N SER A 97 6.81 1.80 10.05
CA SER A 97 7.73 1.47 8.96
C SER A 97 8.03 -0.03 8.77
N ASN A 98 7.79 -0.84 9.81
CA ASN A 98 7.98 -2.31 9.82
C ASN A 98 9.32 -2.76 9.19
N LEU A 99 10.38 -2.03 9.51
CA LEU A 99 11.74 -2.41 9.18
C LEU A 99 12.24 -3.45 10.20
N VAL A 100 13.00 -4.43 9.72
CA VAL A 100 13.65 -5.43 10.58
C VAL A 100 14.79 -4.74 11.35
N PRO A 101 14.77 -4.68 12.69
CA PRO A 101 15.65 -3.77 13.45
C PRO A 101 17.14 -4.09 13.34
N PHE A 102 17.51 -5.35 13.12
CA PHE A 102 18.88 -5.82 12.98
C PHE A 102 19.40 -5.90 11.53
N LEU A 103 18.63 -5.40 10.56
CA LEU A 103 19.06 -5.28 9.17
C LEU A 103 19.27 -3.82 8.79
N SER A 104 20.40 -3.51 8.15
CA SER A 104 20.62 -2.19 7.57
C SER A 104 19.62 -1.88 6.46
N VAL A 105 19.44 -0.61 6.09
CA VAL A 105 18.51 -0.16 5.05
C VAL A 105 18.71 -0.97 3.77
N GLU A 106 19.93 -1.17 3.30
CA GLU A 106 20.18 -1.99 2.10
C GLU A 106 19.81 -3.47 2.31
N LYS A 107 20.09 -4.04 3.47
CA LYS A 107 19.76 -5.42 3.78
C LYS A 107 18.25 -5.68 3.86
N GLN A 108 17.42 -4.65 4.13
CA GLN A 108 15.96 -4.76 4.03
C GLN A 108 15.52 -5.15 2.60
N LEU A 109 16.17 -4.56 1.59
CA LEU A 109 15.87 -4.86 0.18
C LEU A 109 16.39 -6.25 -0.20
N ARG A 110 17.63 -6.59 0.22
CA ARG A 110 18.25 -7.90 -0.01
C ARG A 110 17.43 -9.05 0.58
N LEU A 111 16.77 -8.85 1.71
CA LEU A 111 15.91 -9.85 2.34
C LEU A 111 14.79 -10.30 1.38
N ARG A 112 14.17 -9.36 0.66
CA ARG A 112 13.13 -9.68 -0.32
C ARG A 112 13.66 -10.62 -1.43
N ASP A 113 14.83 -10.30 -1.97
CA ASP A 113 15.45 -11.12 -3.03
C ASP A 113 15.84 -12.49 -2.52
N SER A 114 16.32 -12.58 -1.28
CA SER A 114 16.60 -13.87 -0.64
C SER A 114 15.35 -14.76 -0.54
N VAL A 115 14.21 -14.18 -0.19
CA VAL A 115 12.92 -14.91 -0.10
C VAL A 115 12.42 -15.31 -1.48
N SER A 116 12.57 -14.46 -2.50
CA SER A 116 12.15 -14.74 -3.88
C SER A 116 13.17 -15.55 -4.69
N ARG A 117 14.34 -15.85 -4.12
CA ARG A 117 15.46 -16.51 -4.79
C ARG A 117 15.96 -15.75 -6.02
N HIS A 118 15.83 -14.44 -6.02
CA HIS A 118 16.36 -13.54 -7.03
C HIS A 118 17.73 -13.01 -6.63
N ARG A 119 18.51 -12.61 -7.63
CA ARG A 119 19.76 -11.89 -7.40
C ARG A 119 19.47 -10.44 -7.08
N PHE A 120 20.15 -9.90 -6.07
CA PHE A 120 20.01 -8.49 -5.69
C PHE A 120 20.37 -7.55 -6.85
N ASN A 121 19.46 -6.64 -7.17
CA ASN A 121 19.65 -5.64 -8.19
C ASN A 121 20.14 -4.32 -7.54
N GLU A 122 21.46 -4.19 -7.43
CA GLU A 122 22.10 -3.05 -6.80
C GLU A 122 21.75 -1.73 -7.53
N ARG A 123 21.71 -1.73 -8.86
CA ARG A 123 21.37 -0.53 -9.65
C ARG A 123 19.98 0.00 -9.31
N SER A 124 18.99 -0.87 -9.25
CA SER A 124 17.61 -0.47 -8.88
C SER A 124 17.53 0.01 -7.42
N ALA A 125 18.27 -0.64 -6.52
CA ALA A 125 18.31 -0.21 -5.12
C ALA A 125 18.93 1.19 -4.97
N LEU A 126 20.04 1.47 -5.68
CA LEU A 126 20.72 2.76 -5.65
C LEU A 126 19.83 3.88 -6.19
N ALA A 127 19.16 3.66 -7.32
CA ALA A 127 18.23 4.63 -7.91
C ALA A 127 17.11 4.99 -6.92
N LEU A 128 16.50 4.00 -6.26
CA LEU A 128 15.46 4.25 -5.25
C LEU A 128 16.00 5.00 -4.02
N PHE A 129 17.22 4.69 -3.57
CA PHE A 129 17.83 5.41 -2.44
C PHE A 129 18.13 6.86 -2.79
N GLU A 130 18.53 7.14 -4.02
CA GLU A 130 18.76 8.49 -4.52
C GLU A 130 17.46 9.27 -4.60
N GLU A 131 16.42 8.72 -5.24
CA GLU A 131 15.10 9.35 -5.37
C GLU A 131 14.45 9.67 -4.01
N LEU A 132 14.69 8.82 -3.01
CA LEU A 132 14.18 9.00 -1.65
C LEU A 132 15.10 9.82 -0.75
N GLY A 133 16.27 10.27 -1.24
CA GLY A 133 17.24 11.05 -0.45
C GLY A 133 17.80 10.30 0.76
N ILE A 134 17.96 8.97 0.64
CA ILE A 134 18.46 8.09 1.71
C ILE A 134 19.72 7.32 1.31
N GLN A 135 20.43 7.75 0.30
CA GLN A 135 21.60 7.07 -0.23
C GLN A 135 22.73 6.93 0.80
N ASN A 136 22.93 7.96 1.60
CA ASN A 136 23.90 7.99 2.71
C ASN A 136 23.50 7.13 3.91
N LEU A 137 22.26 6.63 3.94
CA LEU A 137 21.71 5.83 5.05
C LEU A 137 21.76 4.31 4.79
N ARG A 138 22.27 3.86 3.64
CA ARG A 138 22.27 2.45 3.21
C ARG A 138 22.80 1.48 4.26
N LYS A 139 23.85 1.87 4.98
CA LYS A 139 24.52 1.03 5.98
C LYS A 139 23.95 1.21 7.40
N LYS A 140 23.10 2.21 7.62
CA LYS A 140 22.48 2.49 8.93
C LYS A 140 21.39 1.45 9.25
N PHE A 141 21.15 1.27 10.54
CA PHE A 141 20.08 0.42 11.05
C PHE A 141 18.84 1.26 11.38
N PRO A 142 17.64 0.66 11.46
CA PRO A 142 16.40 1.41 11.75
C PRO A 142 16.46 2.24 13.03
N GLY A 143 17.19 1.79 14.04
CA GLY A 143 17.38 2.54 15.30
C GLY A 143 18.16 3.85 15.14
N ASP A 144 19.01 3.94 14.11
CA ASP A 144 19.86 5.11 13.84
C ASP A 144 19.16 6.15 12.95
N LEU A 145 17.92 5.88 12.53
CA LEU A 145 17.17 6.71 11.60
C LEU A 145 16.13 7.57 12.33
N SER A 146 15.91 8.79 11.84
CA SER A 146 14.75 9.59 12.22
C SER A 146 13.43 8.91 11.74
N GLY A 147 12.27 9.36 12.24
CA GLY A 147 10.97 8.84 11.83
C GLY A 147 10.76 8.93 10.32
N GLY A 148 11.08 10.07 9.72
CA GLY A 148 10.96 10.29 8.29
C GLY A 148 11.94 9.47 7.45
N GLU A 149 13.19 9.28 7.93
CA GLU A 149 14.15 8.41 7.26
C GLU A 149 13.72 6.95 7.30
N ARG A 150 13.17 6.47 8.44
CA ARG A 150 12.57 5.13 8.53
C ARG A 150 11.43 4.95 7.54
N GLN A 151 10.56 5.94 7.41
CA GLN A 151 9.43 5.87 6.49
C GLN A 151 9.90 5.81 5.03
N ARG A 152 10.87 6.65 4.63
CA ARG A 152 11.45 6.59 3.28
C ARG A 152 12.18 5.27 3.01
N ALA A 153 12.87 4.71 4.00
CA ALA A 153 13.47 3.38 3.87
C ALA A 153 12.42 2.27 3.71
N ALA A 154 11.27 2.37 4.40
CA ALA A 154 10.16 1.44 4.24
C ALA A 154 9.53 1.55 2.83
N ILE A 155 9.38 2.75 2.30
CA ILE A 155 8.91 2.99 0.93
C ILE A 155 9.89 2.38 -0.08
N ALA A 156 11.21 2.61 0.08
CA ALA A 156 12.23 1.99 -0.77
C ALA A 156 12.09 0.45 -0.79
N LYS A 157 11.94 -0.17 0.38
CA LYS A 157 11.75 -1.62 0.52
C LYS A 157 10.54 -2.12 -0.27
N VAL A 158 9.44 -1.38 -0.24
CA VAL A 158 8.20 -1.73 -0.96
C VAL A 158 8.38 -1.56 -2.46
N LEU A 159 8.84 -0.41 -2.92
CA LEU A 159 8.97 -0.08 -4.35
C LEU A 159 10.03 -0.96 -5.04
N TYR A 160 11.12 -1.30 -4.35
CA TYR A 160 12.13 -2.24 -4.84
C TYR A 160 11.53 -3.58 -5.29
N GLY A 161 10.49 -4.01 -4.61
CA GLY A 161 9.76 -5.22 -4.97
C GLY A 161 8.95 -5.15 -6.27
N ASN A 162 8.89 -4.02 -6.92
CA ASN A 162 8.10 -3.77 -8.13
C ASN A 162 6.66 -4.30 -8.08
N PRO A 163 5.89 -4.00 -7.02
CA PRO A 163 4.52 -4.47 -6.88
C PRO A 163 3.62 -3.90 -7.98
N LYS A 164 2.55 -4.61 -8.32
CA LYS A 164 1.50 -4.12 -9.23
C LYS A 164 0.49 -3.22 -8.53
N VAL A 165 0.29 -3.46 -7.24
CA VAL A 165 -0.60 -2.68 -6.37
C VAL A 165 0.19 -2.25 -5.13
N VAL A 166 0.23 -0.97 -4.85
CA VAL A 166 0.75 -0.40 -3.60
C VAL A 166 -0.44 0.01 -2.73
N LEU A 167 -0.48 -0.46 -1.50
CA LEU A 167 -1.45 -0.10 -0.48
C LEU A 167 -0.73 0.66 0.62
N ALA A 168 -1.05 1.93 0.79
CA ALA A 168 -0.39 2.82 1.71
C ALA A 168 -1.36 3.29 2.80
N ASP A 169 -1.09 2.91 4.05
CA ASP A 169 -1.84 3.33 5.23
C ASP A 169 -1.09 4.45 5.92
N GLU A 170 -1.58 5.68 5.80
CA GLU A 170 -0.98 6.90 6.37
C GLU A 170 0.53 7.03 6.07
N PRO A 171 0.97 6.94 4.81
CA PRO A 171 2.40 6.83 4.47
C PRO A 171 3.24 8.05 4.83
N THR A 172 2.60 9.15 5.21
CA THR A 172 3.23 10.46 5.48
C THR A 172 3.04 10.93 6.91
N ALA A 173 2.37 10.16 7.79
CA ALA A 173 2.00 10.59 9.14
C ALA A 173 3.19 10.99 10.04
N SER A 174 4.39 10.49 9.77
CA SER A 174 5.61 10.82 10.53
C SER A 174 6.53 11.83 9.82
N LEU A 175 6.03 12.50 8.77
CA LEU A 175 6.79 13.45 7.96
C LEU A 175 6.33 14.89 8.21
N ASP A 176 7.25 15.83 8.06
CA ASP A 176 6.88 17.23 7.89
C ASP A 176 6.16 17.46 6.56
N THR A 177 5.47 18.60 6.44
CA THR A 177 4.62 18.89 5.27
C THR A 177 5.39 18.79 3.95
N GLN A 178 6.62 19.34 3.87
CA GLN A 178 7.41 19.32 2.63
C GLN A 178 7.75 17.89 2.23
N LYS A 179 8.24 17.08 3.16
CA LYS A 179 8.59 15.67 2.90
C LYS A 179 7.36 14.81 2.60
N ALA A 180 6.20 15.14 3.19
CA ALA A 180 4.95 14.48 2.86
C ALA A 180 4.59 14.67 1.38
N TYR A 181 4.69 15.90 0.86
CA TYR A 181 4.47 16.18 -0.56
C TYR A 181 5.47 15.44 -1.45
N GLU A 182 6.77 15.46 -1.12
CA GLU A 182 7.82 14.76 -1.87
C GLU A 182 7.53 13.25 -1.99
N VAL A 183 7.06 12.63 -0.89
CA VAL A 183 6.69 11.20 -0.89
C VAL A 183 5.47 10.94 -1.76
N VAL A 184 4.44 11.78 -1.72
CA VAL A 184 3.25 11.59 -2.56
C VAL A 184 3.59 11.81 -4.03
N GLU A 185 4.42 12.79 -4.37
CA GLU A 185 4.91 13.01 -5.73
C GLU A 185 5.75 11.82 -6.24
N LEU A 186 6.59 11.25 -5.39
CA LEU A 186 7.31 10.01 -5.73
C LEU A 186 6.33 8.87 -6.02
N LEU A 187 5.35 8.64 -5.14
CA LEU A 187 4.34 7.60 -5.34
C LEU A 187 3.54 7.83 -6.63
N ALA A 188 3.24 9.08 -6.97
CA ALA A 188 2.57 9.43 -8.23
C ALA A 188 3.45 9.08 -9.45
N ARG A 189 4.71 9.53 -9.46
CA ARG A 189 5.66 9.21 -10.56
C ARG A 189 5.83 7.70 -10.74
N GLU A 190 6.06 6.98 -9.63
CA GLU A 190 6.21 5.53 -9.64
C GLU A 190 4.93 4.81 -10.12
N THR A 191 3.76 5.34 -9.77
CA THR A 191 2.48 4.78 -10.20
C THR A 191 2.27 4.97 -11.69
N HIS A 192 2.48 6.18 -12.20
CA HIS A 192 2.29 6.49 -13.61
C HIS A 192 3.36 5.84 -14.50
N GLY A 193 4.63 5.84 -14.06
CA GLY A 193 5.76 5.35 -14.84
C GLY A 193 5.91 3.83 -14.91
N GLN A 194 5.45 3.09 -13.89
CA GLN A 194 5.70 1.66 -13.72
C GLN A 194 4.50 0.75 -13.96
N ASN A 195 3.42 1.30 -14.52
CA ASN A 195 2.21 0.53 -14.84
C ASN A 195 1.63 -0.22 -13.62
N ARG A 196 1.68 0.45 -12.45
CA ARG A 196 1.12 -0.02 -11.17
C ARG A 196 -0.06 0.85 -10.75
N THR A 197 -0.77 0.47 -9.71
CA THR A 197 -1.73 1.36 -9.04
C THR A 197 -1.32 1.54 -7.58
N THR A 198 -1.57 2.73 -7.05
CA THR A 198 -1.34 3.03 -5.63
C THR A 198 -2.65 3.50 -5.01
N ILE A 199 -3.03 2.87 -3.90
CA ILE A 199 -4.16 3.28 -3.07
C ILE A 199 -3.58 3.78 -1.74
N MET A 200 -3.80 5.04 -1.45
CA MET A 200 -3.33 5.72 -0.24
C MET A 200 -4.52 6.07 0.65
N VAL A 201 -4.50 5.58 1.88
CA VAL A 201 -5.39 6.06 2.93
C VAL A 201 -4.70 7.21 3.65
N THR A 202 -5.38 8.33 3.80
CA THR A 202 -4.87 9.49 4.53
C THR A 202 -6.01 10.33 5.12
N HIS A 203 -5.71 11.05 6.19
CA HIS A 203 -6.58 12.10 6.71
C HIS A 203 -6.10 13.50 6.29
N ASP A 204 -4.94 13.61 5.62
CA ASP A 204 -4.41 14.88 5.13
C ASP A 204 -5.00 15.24 3.76
N GLU A 205 -6.03 16.07 3.78
CA GLU A 205 -6.75 16.56 2.59
C GLU A 205 -5.85 17.31 1.60
N ARG A 206 -4.74 17.89 2.07
CA ARG A 206 -3.82 18.64 1.20
C ARG A 206 -3.11 17.73 0.19
N LEU A 207 -2.91 16.46 0.53
CA LEU A 207 -2.19 15.50 -0.30
C LEU A 207 -3.05 14.91 -1.42
N VAL A 208 -4.39 15.03 -1.32
CA VAL A 208 -5.31 14.44 -2.31
C VAL A 208 -5.29 15.14 -3.66
N GLU A 209 -4.79 16.38 -3.74
CA GLU A 209 -4.68 17.14 -4.99
C GLU A 209 -3.78 16.43 -6.03
N LYS A 210 -2.81 15.67 -5.55
CA LYS A 210 -1.89 14.88 -6.39
C LYS A 210 -2.47 13.56 -6.86
N CYS A 211 -3.66 13.19 -6.41
CA CYS A 211 -4.29 11.91 -6.72
C CYS A 211 -5.21 12.00 -7.95
N ASP A 212 -5.20 10.95 -8.77
CA ASP A 212 -6.05 10.85 -9.96
C ASP A 212 -7.52 10.65 -9.58
N LYS A 213 -7.78 9.99 -8.45
CA LYS A 213 -9.12 9.74 -7.90
C LYS A 213 -9.11 9.90 -6.39
N VAL A 214 -10.22 10.39 -5.87
CA VAL A 214 -10.46 10.51 -4.43
C VAL A 214 -11.76 9.82 -4.08
N TYR A 215 -11.72 8.96 -3.07
CA TYR A 215 -12.88 8.35 -2.45
C TYR A 215 -13.00 8.82 -1.01
N GLU A 216 -14.22 8.93 -0.53
CA GLU A 216 -14.51 9.17 0.88
C GLU A 216 -15.08 7.89 1.51
N MET A 217 -14.58 7.54 2.70
CA MET A 217 -15.10 6.45 3.49
C MET A 217 -15.75 6.97 4.76
N ARG A 218 -17.05 6.70 4.91
CA ARG A 218 -17.84 7.01 6.13
C ARG A 218 -18.66 5.81 6.55
N ASP A 219 -18.55 5.41 7.80
CA ASP A 219 -19.35 4.34 8.41
C ASP A 219 -19.41 3.06 7.55
N GLY A 220 -18.25 2.66 7.03
CA GLY A 220 -18.11 1.48 6.17
C GLY A 220 -18.59 1.65 4.74
N VAL A 221 -19.04 2.83 4.33
CA VAL A 221 -19.46 3.13 2.93
C VAL A 221 -18.33 3.88 2.21
N LEU A 222 -17.94 3.37 1.04
CA LEU A 222 -16.97 3.98 0.13
C LEU A 222 -17.71 4.68 -1.01
N THR A 223 -17.52 5.99 -1.14
CA THR A 223 -18.14 6.80 -2.20
C THR A 223 -17.08 7.57 -3.01
N PRO A 224 -17.19 7.65 -4.34
CA PRO A 224 -16.31 8.50 -5.13
C PRO A 224 -16.56 9.98 -4.79
N ARG A 225 -15.44 10.75 -4.65
CA ARG A 225 -15.49 12.20 -4.40
C ARG A 225 -14.96 12.99 -5.59
N LYS A 226 -14.02 12.39 -6.36
CA LYS A 226 -13.42 12.96 -7.56
C LYS A 226 -13.02 11.83 -8.54
#